data_f1027bb98ba6103409f3895aa78dd1e0
#
_entry.id   f1027bb98ba6103409f3895aa78dd1e0
#
_cell.length_a   1.000
_cell.length_b   1.000
_cell.length_c   1.000
_cell.angle_alpha   90.00
_cell.angle_beta   90.00
_cell.angle_gamma   90.00
#
_symmetry.space_group_name_H-M   'P 1'
#
loop_
_entity.id
_entity.type
_entity.pdbx_description
1 polymer ?
#
loop_
_entity_poly.entity_id
_entity_poly.type
_entity_poly.pdbx_seq_one_letter_code
_entity_poly.pdbx_strand_id
1 'polypeptide(L)'
;LVWKLFQKTFGKSGKDVQSRLEQAKAQLKEQPVEAFSKLAVLAREGSIEAQFLVGQCYLTAQGAPPDLVEGARWIRRAGHNGWAQASFVLATLYLHGLPQEVDADAPKSIFDDAPEQSKGEPDFVKAAEWARRAADADYADGQALYGYILTAGPENIRNPEQALEWYRKAASNGCVQGHLGLGLAALAQAKTQEDYKAAAVELKKAADGDMGTALYLMGVMTERGIGVPQNITESTEYFAKAAEKKVRGAQAKYGLALLSGKGVARDTVRGETWLRRAALAGDAEAAAILGDMHGRGGEMPPNYAEAISWYRFASDQGHAASSRTLGNIYLAGVGVPKDSQAAAQWFKIAAEQGDKEATAELGNLALAGVVPTSEAAEVLECYRNAAAQDDFLAAFNVGVALAQGVGSQKNEEEALKWIRKAADKVVNAQYWYGRMLLEGRGAERNPQEGREWMEKAAESGMTEAQLAYGHLLITGTGGVKDHPEALQWYKKAAEAGNVDAMFSIGAMYGGGHEVPEDLVLARSWFQQAAEGGHGLAQLMMGRYLANGIGGDKDLEGARAWYRKAEKQNVLQASIELSKLGVGEGAQTPS
;
A
#
# COMPACT_ATOMS: atom_id res chain seq x y z
N LEU A 1 -60.95 18.82 -51.45
CA LEU A 1 -60.52 20.23 -51.32
C LEU A 1 -59.95 20.55 -49.94
N VAL A 2 -60.51 20.07 -48.84
CA VAL A 2 -60.03 20.29 -47.46
C VAL A 2 -58.63 19.71 -47.22
N TRP A 3 -58.34 18.51 -47.81
CA TRP A 3 -57.03 17.87 -47.72
C TRP A 3 -55.92 18.64 -48.45
N LYS A 4 -56.23 19.23 -49.60
CA LYS A 4 -55.28 20.08 -50.36
C LYS A 4 -55.07 21.45 -49.72
N LEU A 5 -56.05 22.01 -49.02
CA LEU A 5 -55.88 23.22 -48.18
C LEU A 5 -55.02 22.92 -46.96
N PHE A 6 -55.24 21.79 -46.27
CA PHE A 6 -54.44 21.33 -45.15
C PHE A 6 -52.95 21.16 -45.50
N GLN A 7 -52.66 20.49 -46.63
CA GLN A 7 -51.29 20.37 -47.14
C GLN A 7 -50.63 21.71 -47.54
N LYS A 8 -51.42 22.67 -48.04
CA LYS A 8 -50.90 23.96 -48.50
C LYS A 8 -50.62 24.94 -47.32
N THR A 9 -51.35 24.82 -46.24
CA THR A 9 -51.18 25.67 -45.03
C THR A 9 -50.10 25.10 -44.13
N PHE A 10 -50.09 23.80 -43.86
CA PHE A 10 -49.11 23.15 -42.97
C PHE A 10 -47.76 22.89 -43.71
N GLY A 11 -47.74 22.66 -45.01
CA GLY A 11 -46.51 22.45 -45.76
C GLY A 11 -45.68 23.73 -45.95
N LYS A 12 -46.28 24.91 -45.99
CA LYS A 12 -45.56 26.20 -45.98
C LYS A 12 -45.01 26.58 -44.63
N SER A 13 -45.77 26.31 -43.57
CA SER A 13 -45.35 26.56 -42.18
C SER A 13 -44.14 25.72 -41.79
N GLY A 14 -44.09 24.45 -42.15
CA GLY A 14 -42.95 23.57 -41.83
C GLY A 14 -41.62 23.96 -42.52
N LYS A 15 -41.67 24.42 -43.78
CA LYS A 15 -40.46 24.87 -44.49
C LYS A 15 -39.92 26.18 -43.94
N ASP A 16 -40.78 27.06 -43.47
CA ASP A 16 -40.41 28.33 -42.86
C ASP A 16 -39.76 28.10 -41.48
N VAL A 17 -40.33 27.23 -40.67
CA VAL A 17 -39.75 26.85 -39.35
C VAL A 17 -38.38 26.21 -39.50
N GLN A 18 -38.21 25.30 -40.46
CA GLN A 18 -36.91 24.65 -40.71
C GLN A 18 -35.86 25.66 -41.19
N SER A 19 -36.20 26.60 -42.08
CA SER A 19 -35.28 27.65 -42.55
C SER A 19 -34.83 28.56 -41.43
N ARG A 20 -35.78 28.99 -40.58
CA ARG A 20 -35.48 29.80 -39.37
C ARG A 20 -34.59 29.04 -38.36
N LEU A 21 -34.81 27.74 -38.22
CA LEU A 21 -34.02 26.88 -37.34
C LEU A 21 -32.56 26.76 -37.84
N GLU A 22 -32.36 26.48 -39.13
CA GLU A 22 -31.01 26.39 -39.72
C GLU A 22 -30.27 27.73 -39.63
N GLN A 23 -30.95 28.84 -39.84
CA GLN A 23 -30.36 30.17 -39.63
C GLN A 23 -29.95 30.41 -38.17
N ALA A 24 -30.78 30.04 -37.21
CA ALA A 24 -30.45 30.19 -35.78
C ALA A 24 -29.27 29.29 -35.37
N LYS A 25 -29.22 28.05 -35.91
CA LYS A 25 -28.07 27.14 -35.68
C LYS A 25 -26.76 27.70 -36.25
N ALA A 26 -26.77 28.27 -37.45
CA ALA A 26 -25.59 28.89 -38.04
C ALA A 26 -25.08 30.07 -37.21
N GLN A 27 -25.98 30.83 -36.59
CA GLN A 27 -25.64 32.01 -35.77
C GLN A 27 -25.16 31.65 -34.36
N LEU A 28 -25.35 30.43 -33.88
CA LEU A 28 -25.04 30.03 -32.51
C LEU A 28 -23.57 30.24 -32.12
N LYS A 29 -22.62 30.14 -33.05
CA LYS A 29 -21.19 30.36 -32.82
C LYS A 29 -20.78 31.85 -32.79
N GLU A 30 -21.39 32.66 -33.66
CA GLU A 30 -20.98 34.05 -33.86
C GLU A 30 -21.81 35.04 -33.01
N GLN A 31 -23.11 34.75 -32.86
CA GLN A 31 -24.08 35.59 -32.16
C GLN A 31 -24.95 34.75 -31.19
N PRO A 32 -24.38 34.14 -30.15
CA PRO A 32 -25.07 33.15 -29.33
C PRO A 32 -26.33 33.67 -28.64
N VAL A 33 -26.35 34.91 -28.15
CA VAL A 33 -27.52 35.51 -27.45
C VAL A 33 -28.70 35.69 -28.39
N GLU A 34 -28.44 36.19 -29.62
CA GLU A 34 -29.48 36.38 -30.62
C GLU A 34 -30.01 35.05 -31.17
N ALA A 35 -29.09 34.10 -31.40
CA ALA A 35 -29.44 32.75 -31.84
C ALA A 35 -30.26 32.02 -30.77
N PHE A 36 -29.89 32.11 -29.51
CA PHE A 36 -30.69 31.56 -28.39
C PHE A 36 -32.12 32.12 -28.38
N SER A 37 -32.25 33.44 -28.51
CA SER A 37 -33.56 34.09 -28.54
C SER A 37 -34.46 33.56 -29.67
N LYS A 38 -33.87 33.36 -30.88
CA LYS A 38 -34.59 32.77 -32.04
C LYS A 38 -34.96 31.31 -31.79
N LEU A 39 -34.03 30.51 -31.20
CA LEU A 39 -34.29 29.11 -30.86
C LEU A 39 -35.38 28.99 -29.77
N ALA A 40 -35.38 29.88 -28.77
CA ALA A 40 -36.41 29.87 -27.74
C ALA A 40 -37.83 30.15 -28.27
N VAL A 41 -37.94 31.00 -29.30
CA VAL A 41 -39.24 31.21 -29.99
C VAL A 41 -39.67 29.94 -30.71
N LEU A 42 -38.77 29.34 -31.50
CA LEU A 42 -39.07 28.10 -32.27
C LEU A 42 -39.38 26.92 -31.33
N ALA A 43 -38.71 26.82 -30.18
CA ALA A 43 -38.96 25.81 -29.16
C ALA A 43 -40.38 25.92 -28.58
N ARG A 44 -40.85 27.16 -28.34
CA ARG A 44 -42.23 27.46 -27.87
C ARG A 44 -43.25 27.20 -28.95
N GLU A 45 -42.92 27.41 -30.24
CA GLU A 45 -43.73 27.06 -31.41
C GLU A 45 -43.83 25.54 -31.62
N GLY A 46 -43.11 24.73 -30.83
CA GLY A 46 -43.21 23.28 -30.85
C GLY A 46 -42.12 22.56 -31.66
N SER A 47 -41.10 23.27 -32.15
CA SER A 47 -39.94 22.63 -32.82
C SER A 47 -39.15 21.78 -31.84
N ILE A 48 -39.17 20.46 -32.03
CA ILE A 48 -38.48 19.48 -31.14
C ILE A 48 -36.98 19.72 -31.12
N GLU A 49 -36.36 19.93 -32.26
CA GLU A 49 -34.95 20.21 -32.38
C GLU A 49 -34.57 21.54 -31.68
N ALA A 50 -35.42 22.58 -31.84
CA ALA A 50 -35.21 23.83 -31.12
C ALA A 50 -35.30 23.65 -29.60
N GLN A 51 -36.23 22.83 -29.08
CA GLN A 51 -36.32 22.48 -27.66
C GLN A 51 -35.02 21.84 -27.18
N PHE A 52 -34.47 20.90 -27.91
CA PHE A 52 -33.21 20.28 -27.61
C PHE A 52 -32.04 21.29 -27.56
N LEU A 53 -31.94 22.14 -28.59
CA LEU A 53 -30.87 23.15 -28.71
C LEU A 53 -30.97 24.22 -27.58
N VAL A 54 -32.17 24.66 -27.21
CA VAL A 54 -32.37 25.57 -26.09
C VAL A 54 -31.89 24.91 -24.80
N GLY A 55 -32.23 23.63 -24.57
CA GLY A 55 -31.73 22.89 -23.43
C GLY A 55 -30.20 22.81 -23.41
N GLN A 56 -29.58 22.52 -24.56
CA GLN A 56 -28.11 22.53 -24.67
C GLN A 56 -27.50 23.91 -24.37
N CYS A 57 -28.10 24.99 -24.85
CA CYS A 57 -27.65 26.34 -24.59
C CYS A 57 -27.59 26.66 -23.09
N TYR A 58 -28.58 26.25 -22.33
CA TYR A 58 -28.55 26.37 -20.85
C TYR A 58 -27.48 25.50 -20.19
N LEU A 59 -27.28 24.25 -20.68
CA LEU A 59 -26.27 23.34 -20.12
C LEU A 59 -24.83 23.81 -20.42
N THR A 60 -24.61 24.47 -21.57
CA THR A 60 -23.27 24.88 -22.04
C THR A 60 -22.97 26.37 -21.86
N ALA A 61 -23.89 27.14 -21.26
CA ALA A 61 -23.82 28.59 -21.15
C ALA A 61 -23.66 29.31 -22.51
N GLN A 62 -24.26 28.78 -23.58
CA GLN A 62 -24.15 29.33 -24.91
C GLN A 62 -25.36 30.24 -25.25
N GLY A 63 -25.21 31.53 -25.12
CA GLY A 63 -26.25 32.51 -25.39
C GLY A 63 -27.30 32.69 -24.29
N ALA A 64 -27.23 31.90 -23.25
CA ALA A 64 -28.02 32.01 -22.02
C ALA A 64 -27.14 31.79 -20.80
N PRO A 65 -27.46 32.34 -19.62
CA PRO A 65 -26.81 31.97 -18.38
C PRO A 65 -26.94 30.46 -18.12
N PRO A 66 -25.93 29.78 -17.52
CA PRO A 66 -26.01 28.36 -17.27
C PRO A 66 -27.11 28.04 -16.26
N ASP A 67 -27.99 27.13 -16.60
CA ASP A 67 -29.07 26.65 -15.73
C ASP A 67 -29.34 25.16 -16.03
N LEU A 68 -28.86 24.30 -15.11
CA LEU A 68 -28.98 22.86 -15.23
C LEU A 68 -30.45 22.40 -15.20
N VAL A 69 -31.29 23.05 -14.37
CA VAL A 69 -32.70 22.67 -14.20
C VAL A 69 -33.50 23.04 -15.43
N GLU A 70 -33.41 24.29 -15.89
CA GLU A 70 -34.12 24.72 -17.11
C GLU A 70 -33.57 23.96 -18.36
N GLY A 71 -32.28 23.78 -18.46
CA GLY A 71 -31.68 22.97 -19.52
C GLY A 71 -32.27 21.56 -19.56
N ALA A 72 -32.32 20.88 -18.41
CA ALA A 72 -32.91 19.54 -18.31
C ALA A 72 -34.42 19.51 -18.62
N ARG A 73 -35.18 20.54 -18.23
CA ARG A 73 -36.62 20.66 -18.57
C ARG A 73 -36.84 20.74 -20.08
N TRP A 74 -36.06 21.55 -20.78
CA TRP A 74 -36.15 21.65 -22.23
C TRP A 74 -35.72 20.37 -22.91
N ILE A 75 -34.63 19.74 -22.47
CA ILE A 75 -34.17 18.43 -22.97
C ILE A 75 -35.26 17.37 -22.74
N ARG A 76 -35.91 17.35 -21.55
CA ARG A 76 -37.01 16.43 -21.25
C ARG A 76 -38.18 16.58 -22.19
N ARG A 77 -38.58 17.82 -22.51
CA ARG A 77 -39.65 18.08 -23.50
C ARG A 77 -39.29 17.51 -24.86
N ALA A 78 -38.06 17.74 -25.34
CA ALA A 78 -37.61 17.20 -26.60
C ALA A 78 -37.57 15.66 -26.60
N GLY A 79 -37.13 15.04 -25.48
CA GLY A 79 -37.08 13.59 -25.33
C GLY A 79 -38.48 12.94 -25.30
N HIS A 80 -39.43 13.56 -24.61
CA HIS A 80 -40.85 13.11 -24.65
C HIS A 80 -41.47 13.19 -26.03
N ASN A 81 -41.03 14.15 -26.83
CA ASN A 81 -41.45 14.29 -28.25
C ASN A 81 -40.67 13.40 -29.23
N GLY A 82 -39.87 12.43 -28.69
CA GLY A 82 -39.19 11.42 -29.51
C GLY A 82 -37.80 11.81 -30.01
N TRP A 83 -37.17 12.89 -29.48
CA TRP A 83 -35.81 13.23 -29.85
C TRP A 83 -34.80 12.32 -29.12
N ALA A 84 -34.24 11.34 -29.82
CA ALA A 84 -33.39 10.30 -29.24
C ALA A 84 -32.14 10.86 -28.54
N GLN A 85 -31.50 11.85 -29.16
CA GLN A 85 -30.33 12.51 -28.56
C GLN A 85 -30.68 13.25 -27.25
N ALA A 86 -31.89 13.84 -27.15
CA ALA A 86 -32.35 14.44 -25.90
C ALA A 86 -32.54 13.39 -24.80
N SER A 87 -33.11 12.25 -25.15
CA SER A 87 -33.27 11.12 -24.23
C SER A 87 -31.90 10.60 -23.74
N PHE A 88 -30.90 10.51 -24.59
CA PHE A 88 -29.53 10.17 -24.21
C PHE A 88 -28.90 11.18 -23.26
N VAL A 89 -28.99 12.49 -23.59
CA VAL A 89 -28.46 13.55 -22.73
C VAL A 89 -29.13 13.53 -21.36
N LEU A 90 -30.45 13.37 -21.31
CA LEU A 90 -31.18 13.31 -20.06
C LEU A 90 -30.81 12.09 -19.21
N ALA A 91 -30.62 10.93 -19.82
CA ALA A 91 -30.11 9.74 -19.15
C ALA A 91 -28.73 10.00 -18.51
N THR A 92 -27.85 10.66 -19.25
CA THR A 92 -26.52 11.05 -18.75
C THR A 92 -26.62 12.02 -17.57
N LEU A 93 -27.51 12.99 -17.62
CA LEU A 93 -27.73 13.94 -16.53
C LEU A 93 -28.21 13.22 -15.24
N TYR A 94 -29.14 12.28 -15.35
CA TYR A 94 -29.60 11.48 -14.20
C TYR A 94 -28.48 10.63 -13.60
N LEU A 95 -27.58 10.08 -14.40
CA LEU A 95 -26.39 9.34 -13.93
C LEU A 95 -25.39 10.22 -13.15
N HIS A 96 -25.33 11.52 -13.46
CA HIS A 96 -24.46 12.47 -12.79
C HIS A 96 -25.12 13.18 -11.59
N GLY A 97 -26.38 12.88 -11.33
CA GLY A 97 -27.17 13.47 -10.26
C GLY A 97 -27.84 14.78 -10.67
N LEU A 98 -29.02 14.66 -11.23
CA LEU A 98 -29.88 15.81 -11.53
C LEU A 98 -30.68 16.21 -10.29
N PRO A 99 -30.79 17.52 -9.94
CA PRO A 99 -31.64 17.95 -8.83
C PRO A 99 -33.10 17.48 -8.97
N GLN A 100 -33.73 17.07 -7.86
CA GLN A 100 -35.10 16.54 -7.87
C GLN A 100 -36.15 17.56 -8.38
N GLU A 101 -35.85 18.83 -8.29
CA GLU A 101 -36.72 19.93 -8.77
C GLU A 101 -37.02 19.92 -10.28
N VAL A 102 -36.24 19.16 -11.06
CA VAL A 102 -36.49 19.03 -12.50
C VAL A 102 -37.78 18.30 -12.81
N ASP A 103 -38.25 17.44 -11.90
CA ASP A 103 -39.48 16.65 -12.03
C ASP A 103 -40.75 17.39 -11.63
N ALA A 104 -40.64 18.55 -10.97
CA ALA A 104 -41.78 19.38 -10.58
C ALA A 104 -42.19 20.30 -11.74
N ASP A 105 -43.41 20.15 -12.24
CA ASP A 105 -44.01 21.03 -13.27
C ASP A 105 -44.48 22.40 -12.70
N ALA A 106 -44.26 22.65 -11.39
CA ALA A 106 -44.64 23.90 -10.76
C ALA A 106 -43.68 25.04 -11.14
N PRO A 107 -44.19 26.19 -11.63
CA PRO A 107 -43.36 27.36 -11.83
C PRO A 107 -42.83 27.83 -10.45
N LYS A 108 -41.49 28.00 -10.31
CA LYS A 108 -40.92 28.63 -9.12
C LYS A 108 -41.48 30.02 -8.93
N SER A 109 -41.84 30.35 -7.68
CA SER A 109 -42.11 31.72 -7.30
C SER A 109 -40.84 32.56 -7.51
N ILE A 110 -40.96 33.76 -8.07
CA ILE A 110 -39.86 34.72 -8.23
C ILE A 110 -39.30 35.19 -6.87
N PHE A 111 -39.90 34.77 -5.76
CA PHE A 111 -39.49 35.08 -4.38
C PHE A 111 -38.83 33.91 -3.66
N ASP A 112 -38.68 32.74 -4.30
CA ASP A 112 -37.93 31.65 -3.74
C ASP A 112 -36.43 31.94 -3.95
N ASP A 113 -35.70 32.12 -2.84
CA ASP A 113 -34.24 32.19 -2.87
C ASP A 113 -33.74 30.98 -3.66
N ALA A 114 -32.90 31.23 -4.68
CA ALA A 114 -32.32 30.15 -5.46
C ALA A 114 -31.46 29.31 -4.51
N PRO A 115 -31.83 28.05 -4.20
CA PRO A 115 -30.96 27.20 -3.41
C PRO A 115 -29.66 27.03 -4.21
N GLU A 116 -28.53 27.06 -3.53
CA GLU A 116 -27.26 26.59 -4.11
C GLU A 116 -27.56 25.28 -4.84
N GLN A 117 -27.18 25.19 -6.13
CA GLN A 117 -27.44 24.02 -6.97
C GLN A 117 -26.65 22.83 -6.40
N SER A 118 -27.20 22.17 -5.40
CA SER A 118 -26.65 20.91 -4.89
C SER A 118 -26.80 19.88 -6.00
N LYS A 119 -25.69 19.24 -6.38
CA LYS A 119 -25.75 18.06 -7.24
C LYS A 119 -26.69 17.06 -6.57
N GLY A 120 -27.73 16.63 -7.29
CA GLY A 120 -28.57 15.52 -6.84
C GLY A 120 -27.78 14.21 -6.78
N GLU A 121 -28.32 13.21 -6.14
CA GLU A 121 -27.77 11.86 -6.19
C GLU A 121 -28.03 11.21 -7.56
N PRO A 122 -27.16 10.30 -8.05
CA PRO A 122 -27.39 9.55 -9.27
C PRO A 122 -28.69 8.74 -9.22
N ASP A 123 -29.58 8.91 -10.20
CA ASP A 123 -30.84 8.16 -10.36
C ASP A 123 -30.72 7.16 -11.51
N PHE A 124 -30.28 5.96 -11.19
CA PHE A 124 -30.11 4.88 -12.18
C PHE A 124 -31.43 4.41 -12.80
N VAL A 125 -32.55 4.52 -12.09
CA VAL A 125 -33.87 4.09 -12.60
C VAL A 125 -34.31 5.01 -13.73
N LYS A 126 -34.34 6.32 -13.47
CA LYS A 126 -34.69 7.31 -14.50
C LYS A 126 -33.66 7.33 -15.65
N ALA A 127 -32.37 7.18 -15.31
CA ALA A 127 -31.33 7.06 -16.34
C ALA A 127 -31.59 5.87 -17.26
N ALA A 128 -31.95 4.70 -16.73
CA ALA A 128 -32.29 3.51 -17.52
C ALA A 128 -33.52 3.72 -18.41
N GLU A 129 -34.58 4.35 -17.88
CA GLU A 129 -35.79 4.66 -18.65
C GLU A 129 -35.48 5.56 -19.87
N TRP A 130 -34.72 6.62 -19.65
CA TRP A 130 -34.36 7.56 -20.73
C TRP A 130 -33.33 6.98 -21.69
N ALA A 131 -32.35 6.23 -21.20
CA ALA A 131 -31.39 5.54 -22.05
C ALA A 131 -32.06 4.50 -22.95
N ARG A 132 -33.04 3.76 -22.40
CA ARG A 132 -33.83 2.79 -23.17
C ARG A 132 -34.60 3.48 -24.29
N ARG A 133 -35.26 4.63 -24.03
CA ARG A 133 -35.96 5.39 -25.06
C ARG A 133 -35.03 5.80 -26.22
N ALA A 134 -33.82 6.25 -25.89
CA ALA A 134 -32.81 6.58 -26.91
C ALA A 134 -32.37 5.33 -27.69
N ALA A 135 -32.18 4.20 -26.97
CA ALA A 135 -31.75 2.92 -27.56
C ALA A 135 -32.83 2.32 -28.50
N ASP A 136 -34.11 2.37 -28.08
CA ASP A 136 -35.26 1.90 -28.86
C ASP A 136 -35.48 2.77 -30.11
N ALA A 137 -35.02 4.01 -30.12
CA ALA A 137 -35.00 4.92 -31.25
C ALA A 137 -33.74 4.78 -32.15
N ASP A 138 -33.02 3.67 -32.05
CA ASP A 138 -31.79 3.35 -32.80
C ASP A 138 -30.64 4.37 -32.64
N TYR A 139 -30.64 5.17 -31.57
CA TYR A 139 -29.53 6.06 -31.27
C TYR A 139 -28.35 5.28 -30.71
N ALA A 140 -27.25 5.17 -31.43
CA ALA A 140 -26.15 4.28 -31.12
C ALA A 140 -25.49 4.56 -29.74
N ASP A 141 -25.29 5.85 -29.41
CA ASP A 141 -24.76 6.22 -28.09
C ASP A 141 -25.76 5.91 -26.95
N GLY A 142 -27.08 6.03 -27.24
CA GLY A 142 -28.14 5.61 -26.31
C GLY A 142 -28.13 4.11 -26.06
N GLN A 143 -27.92 3.31 -27.10
CA GLN A 143 -27.77 1.86 -27.01
C GLN A 143 -26.56 1.48 -26.14
N ALA A 144 -25.41 2.12 -26.35
CA ALA A 144 -24.20 1.90 -25.56
C ALA A 144 -24.42 2.32 -24.09
N LEU A 145 -25.05 3.47 -23.85
CA LEU A 145 -25.36 3.97 -22.50
C LEU A 145 -26.31 3.03 -21.76
N TYR A 146 -27.36 2.55 -22.43
CA TYR A 146 -28.28 1.60 -21.81
C TYR A 146 -27.59 0.29 -21.48
N GLY A 147 -26.74 -0.23 -22.36
CA GLY A 147 -25.87 -1.36 -22.09
C GLY A 147 -24.98 -1.15 -20.86
N TYR A 148 -24.40 0.05 -20.72
CA TYR A 148 -23.60 0.41 -19.54
C TYR A 148 -24.42 0.40 -18.24
N ILE A 149 -25.62 0.99 -18.26
CA ILE A 149 -26.51 1.01 -17.09
C ILE A 149 -26.93 -0.40 -16.67
N LEU A 150 -27.20 -1.27 -17.65
CA LEU A 150 -27.51 -2.68 -17.39
C LEU A 150 -26.31 -3.49 -16.87
N THR A 151 -25.08 -3.03 -17.08
CA THR A 151 -23.86 -3.68 -16.58
C THR A 151 -23.47 -3.15 -15.19
N ALA A 152 -23.42 -1.83 -15.03
CA ALA A 152 -22.85 -1.15 -13.87
C ALA A 152 -23.90 -0.65 -12.85
N GLY A 153 -25.18 -0.70 -13.21
CA GLY A 153 -26.26 -0.24 -12.35
C GLY A 153 -26.50 -1.10 -11.11
N PRO A 154 -27.37 -0.65 -10.20
CA PRO A 154 -27.76 -1.40 -9.01
C PRO A 154 -28.42 -2.73 -9.38
N GLU A 155 -28.45 -3.68 -8.42
CA GLU A 155 -28.80 -5.08 -8.64
C GLU A 155 -30.19 -5.27 -9.28
N ASN A 156 -31.16 -4.42 -8.92
CA ASN A 156 -32.52 -4.45 -9.46
C ASN A 156 -32.63 -4.01 -10.94
N ILE A 157 -31.60 -3.40 -11.52
CA ILE A 157 -31.55 -2.96 -12.93
C ILE A 157 -30.58 -3.83 -13.73
N ARG A 158 -29.59 -4.41 -13.06
CA ARG A 158 -28.48 -5.14 -13.69
C ARG A 158 -28.98 -6.33 -14.49
N ASN A 159 -28.60 -6.38 -15.79
CA ASN A 159 -28.88 -7.48 -16.70
C ASN A 159 -27.76 -7.59 -17.74
N PRO A 160 -26.69 -8.35 -17.43
CA PRO A 160 -25.52 -8.46 -18.31
C PRO A 160 -25.81 -9.08 -19.67
N GLU A 161 -26.78 -10.00 -19.78
CA GLU A 161 -27.14 -10.64 -21.04
C GLU A 161 -27.79 -9.63 -21.99
N GLN A 162 -28.75 -8.88 -21.49
CA GLN A 162 -29.39 -7.81 -22.25
C GLN A 162 -28.41 -6.69 -22.60
N ALA A 163 -27.47 -6.37 -21.69
CA ALA A 163 -26.43 -5.39 -21.96
C ALA A 163 -25.58 -5.75 -23.17
N LEU A 164 -25.21 -7.04 -23.32
CA LEU A 164 -24.46 -7.52 -24.49
C LEU A 164 -25.21 -7.32 -25.81
N GLU A 165 -26.53 -7.53 -25.82
CA GLU A 165 -27.33 -7.30 -27.01
C GLU A 165 -27.31 -5.82 -27.43
N TRP A 166 -27.43 -4.92 -26.45
CA TRP A 166 -27.39 -3.48 -26.70
C TRP A 166 -26.02 -3.01 -27.14
N TYR A 167 -24.95 -3.52 -26.55
CA TYR A 167 -23.59 -3.23 -27.01
C TYR A 167 -23.34 -3.72 -28.44
N ARG A 168 -23.88 -4.90 -28.84
CA ARG A 168 -23.79 -5.38 -30.22
C ARG A 168 -24.51 -4.45 -31.19
N LYS A 169 -25.71 -4.00 -30.84
CA LYS A 169 -26.46 -3.02 -31.65
C LYS A 169 -25.70 -1.70 -31.77
N ALA A 170 -25.21 -1.17 -30.67
CA ALA A 170 -24.42 0.05 -30.64
C ALA A 170 -23.17 -0.06 -31.53
N ALA A 171 -22.42 -1.14 -31.41
CA ALA A 171 -21.23 -1.41 -32.22
C ALA A 171 -21.56 -1.55 -33.71
N SER A 172 -22.66 -2.24 -34.07
CA SER A 172 -23.10 -2.36 -35.46
C SER A 172 -23.53 -1.02 -36.05
N ASN A 173 -24.01 -0.09 -35.23
CA ASN A 173 -24.35 1.28 -35.60
C ASN A 173 -23.15 2.25 -35.53
N GLY A 174 -21.92 1.71 -35.41
CA GLY A 174 -20.68 2.48 -35.44
C GLY A 174 -20.30 3.20 -34.12
N CYS A 175 -20.98 2.88 -33.02
CA CYS A 175 -20.64 3.47 -31.71
C CYS A 175 -19.40 2.82 -31.11
N VAL A 176 -18.36 3.61 -30.87
CA VAL A 176 -17.08 3.16 -30.32
C VAL A 176 -17.25 2.63 -28.88
N GLN A 177 -18.15 3.22 -28.09
CA GLN A 177 -18.48 2.77 -26.74
C GLN A 177 -19.12 1.37 -26.75
N GLY A 178 -19.88 1.02 -27.81
CA GLY A 178 -20.41 -0.33 -28.00
C GLY A 178 -19.30 -1.38 -28.10
N HIS A 179 -18.26 -1.10 -28.87
CA HIS A 179 -17.07 -1.96 -28.96
C HIS A 179 -16.32 -2.07 -27.63
N LEU A 180 -16.18 -0.97 -26.88
CA LEU A 180 -15.59 -1.02 -25.53
C LEU A 180 -16.41 -1.90 -24.60
N GLY A 181 -17.73 -1.75 -24.60
CA GLY A 181 -18.64 -2.56 -23.77
C GLY A 181 -18.53 -4.06 -24.09
N LEU A 182 -18.49 -4.43 -25.37
CA LEU A 182 -18.29 -5.81 -25.81
C LEU A 182 -16.93 -6.36 -25.36
N GLY A 183 -15.87 -5.57 -25.55
CA GLY A 183 -14.52 -5.96 -25.15
C GLY A 183 -14.39 -6.19 -23.64
N LEU A 184 -14.95 -5.29 -22.84
CA LEU A 184 -14.96 -5.44 -21.37
C LEU A 184 -15.76 -6.65 -20.90
N ALA A 185 -16.94 -6.88 -21.49
CA ALA A 185 -17.77 -8.04 -21.17
C ALA A 185 -17.09 -9.35 -21.56
N ALA A 186 -16.40 -9.39 -22.70
CA ALA A 186 -15.61 -10.53 -23.12
C ALA A 186 -14.43 -10.78 -22.18
N LEU A 187 -13.71 -9.74 -21.74
CA LEU A 187 -12.61 -9.86 -20.76
C LEU A 187 -13.09 -10.41 -19.44
N ALA A 188 -14.26 -9.99 -18.95
CA ALA A 188 -14.81 -10.46 -17.68
C ALA A 188 -15.14 -11.97 -17.68
N GLN A 189 -15.40 -12.54 -18.83
CA GLN A 189 -15.75 -13.96 -19.01
C GLN A 189 -14.57 -14.80 -19.53
N ALA A 190 -13.48 -14.16 -19.97
CA ALA A 190 -12.34 -14.81 -20.60
C ALA A 190 -11.61 -15.78 -19.64
N LYS A 191 -11.38 -17.00 -20.11
CA LYS A 191 -10.64 -18.04 -19.40
C LYS A 191 -9.50 -18.63 -20.24
N THR A 192 -9.60 -18.53 -21.56
CA THR A 192 -8.64 -19.07 -22.52
C THR A 192 -7.99 -17.97 -23.35
N GLN A 193 -6.86 -18.26 -23.98
CA GLN A 193 -6.21 -17.32 -24.89
C GLN A 193 -7.12 -16.90 -26.06
N GLU A 194 -7.99 -17.79 -26.56
CA GLU A 194 -8.94 -17.47 -27.63
C GLU A 194 -10.03 -16.50 -27.14
N ASP A 195 -10.48 -16.64 -25.87
CA ASP A 195 -11.42 -15.68 -25.28
C ASP A 195 -10.79 -14.27 -25.19
N TYR A 196 -9.55 -14.19 -24.72
CA TYR A 196 -8.81 -12.94 -24.68
C TYR A 196 -8.56 -12.34 -26.05
N LYS A 197 -8.33 -13.16 -27.08
CA LYS A 197 -8.19 -12.72 -28.45
C LYS A 197 -9.49 -12.13 -29.00
N ALA A 198 -10.62 -12.76 -28.71
CA ALA A 198 -11.93 -12.22 -29.07
C ALA A 198 -12.18 -10.86 -28.40
N ALA A 199 -11.86 -10.72 -27.12
CA ALA A 199 -11.95 -9.45 -26.41
C ALA A 199 -11.03 -8.37 -27.01
N ALA A 200 -9.79 -8.75 -27.36
CA ALA A 200 -8.81 -7.85 -27.98
C ALA A 200 -9.29 -7.27 -29.32
N VAL A 201 -10.02 -8.05 -30.13
CA VAL A 201 -10.59 -7.58 -31.40
C VAL A 201 -11.55 -6.40 -31.17
N GLU A 202 -12.44 -6.52 -30.19
CA GLU A 202 -13.40 -5.45 -29.91
C GLU A 202 -12.72 -4.25 -29.22
N LEU A 203 -11.80 -4.49 -28.29
CA LEU A 203 -11.03 -3.42 -27.66
C LEU A 203 -10.14 -2.68 -28.66
N LYS A 204 -9.58 -3.36 -29.66
CA LYS A 204 -8.79 -2.73 -30.73
C LYS A 204 -9.64 -1.75 -31.52
N LYS A 205 -10.88 -2.14 -31.93
CA LYS A 205 -11.80 -1.23 -32.61
C LYS A 205 -12.13 0.01 -31.75
N ALA A 206 -12.32 -0.18 -30.45
CA ALA A 206 -12.54 0.92 -29.52
C ALA A 206 -11.30 1.81 -29.36
N ALA A 207 -10.11 1.23 -29.37
CA ALA A 207 -8.84 1.95 -29.30
C ALA A 207 -8.55 2.72 -30.60
N ASP A 208 -8.87 2.13 -31.75
CA ASP A 208 -8.77 2.81 -33.06
C ASP A 208 -9.77 3.98 -33.17
N GLY A 209 -10.88 3.93 -32.42
CA GLY A 209 -11.79 5.04 -32.20
C GLY A 209 -11.32 6.02 -31.12
N ASP A 210 -10.06 5.98 -30.73
CA ASP A 210 -9.38 6.92 -29.81
C ASP A 210 -9.97 6.95 -28.37
N MET A 211 -10.55 5.83 -27.91
CA MET A 211 -11.04 5.70 -26.54
C MET A 211 -9.91 5.42 -25.54
N GLY A 212 -9.70 6.34 -24.61
CA GLY A 212 -8.60 6.26 -23.63
C GLY A 212 -8.58 4.96 -22.83
N THR A 213 -9.72 4.48 -22.36
CA THR A 213 -9.83 3.21 -21.63
C THR A 213 -9.45 2.01 -22.49
N ALA A 214 -9.90 1.99 -23.76
CA ALA A 214 -9.56 0.92 -24.69
C ALA A 214 -8.07 0.92 -25.04
N LEU A 215 -7.49 2.11 -25.28
CA LEU A 215 -6.06 2.28 -25.48
C LEU A 215 -5.25 1.74 -24.28
N TYR A 216 -5.66 2.07 -23.06
CA TYR A 216 -5.01 1.56 -21.85
C TYR A 216 -5.08 0.03 -21.75
N LEU A 217 -6.26 -0.54 -21.99
CA LEU A 217 -6.45 -2.00 -21.94
C LEU A 217 -5.65 -2.72 -23.02
N MET A 218 -5.64 -2.19 -24.24
CA MET A 218 -4.78 -2.71 -25.31
C MET A 218 -3.30 -2.63 -24.95
N GLY A 219 -2.87 -1.54 -24.33
CA GLY A 219 -1.52 -1.40 -23.80
C GLY A 219 -1.17 -2.51 -22.79
N VAL A 220 -2.05 -2.78 -21.84
CA VAL A 220 -1.85 -3.86 -20.84
C VAL A 220 -1.83 -5.24 -21.49
N MET A 221 -2.76 -5.50 -22.42
CA MET A 221 -2.83 -6.79 -23.14
C MET A 221 -1.58 -7.03 -23.99
N THR A 222 -1.10 -5.99 -24.69
CA THR A 222 0.10 -6.07 -25.52
C THR A 222 1.38 -6.14 -24.68
N GLU A 223 1.42 -5.48 -23.50
CA GLU A 223 2.54 -5.59 -22.54
C GLU A 223 2.72 -7.04 -22.05
N ARG A 224 1.61 -7.75 -21.80
CA ARG A 224 1.60 -9.09 -21.20
C ARG A 224 1.45 -10.23 -22.21
N GLY A 225 1.15 -9.95 -23.47
CA GLY A 225 0.84 -10.98 -24.47
C GLY A 225 -0.50 -11.70 -24.22
N ILE A 226 -1.49 -11.00 -23.67
CA ILE A 226 -2.80 -11.56 -23.36
C ILE A 226 -3.74 -11.38 -24.56
N GLY A 227 -4.09 -12.45 -25.25
CA GLY A 227 -4.94 -12.43 -26.44
C GLY A 227 -4.33 -11.75 -27.68
N VAL A 228 -3.16 -11.15 -27.54
CA VAL A 228 -2.37 -10.52 -28.62
C VAL A 228 -0.89 -10.87 -28.43
N PRO A 229 -0.05 -10.81 -29.47
CA PRO A 229 1.39 -10.98 -29.31
C PRO A 229 1.97 -9.94 -28.35
N GLN A 230 2.91 -10.36 -27.52
CA GLN A 230 3.62 -9.44 -26.64
C GLN A 230 4.51 -8.49 -27.45
N ASN A 231 4.33 -7.19 -27.24
CA ASN A 231 5.12 -6.14 -27.88
C ASN A 231 5.24 -4.91 -26.96
N ILE A 232 6.39 -4.75 -26.34
CA ILE A 232 6.61 -3.68 -25.36
C ILE A 232 6.60 -2.29 -26.01
N THR A 233 7.11 -2.14 -27.24
CA THR A 233 7.12 -0.85 -27.95
C THR A 233 5.70 -0.42 -28.28
N GLU A 234 4.91 -1.29 -28.89
CA GLU A 234 3.51 -1.02 -29.21
C GLU A 234 2.67 -0.77 -27.95
N SER A 235 2.90 -1.53 -26.89
CA SER A 235 2.26 -1.32 -25.58
C SER A 235 2.52 0.10 -25.07
N THR A 236 3.77 0.55 -25.15
CA THR A 236 4.16 1.90 -24.68
C THR A 236 3.51 3.00 -25.53
N GLU A 237 3.34 2.78 -26.83
CA GLU A 237 2.60 3.71 -27.70
C GLU A 237 1.11 3.81 -27.31
N TYR A 238 0.49 2.68 -26.95
CA TYR A 238 -0.87 2.68 -26.43
C TYR A 238 -0.97 3.43 -25.09
N PHE A 239 -0.02 3.21 -24.17
CA PHE A 239 0.01 3.96 -22.92
C PHE A 239 0.23 5.44 -23.13
N ALA A 240 1.08 5.86 -24.07
CA ALA A 240 1.29 7.26 -24.41
C ALA A 240 0.00 7.94 -24.86
N LYS A 241 -0.71 7.34 -25.84
CA LYS A 241 -1.99 7.85 -26.33
C LYS A 241 -3.05 7.91 -25.22
N ALA A 242 -3.17 6.85 -24.42
CA ALA A 242 -4.11 6.81 -23.30
C ALA A 242 -3.77 7.84 -22.21
N ALA A 243 -2.49 8.10 -21.96
CA ALA A 243 -2.03 9.12 -21.00
C ALA A 243 -2.43 10.55 -21.43
N GLU A 244 -2.36 10.86 -22.74
CA GLU A 244 -2.85 12.12 -23.30
C GLU A 244 -4.36 12.28 -23.11
N LYS A 245 -5.12 11.18 -23.11
CA LYS A 245 -6.56 11.14 -22.76
C LYS A 245 -6.82 11.21 -21.25
N LYS A 246 -5.81 11.50 -20.44
CA LYS A 246 -5.88 11.63 -18.98
C LYS A 246 -6.29 10.33 -18.26
N VAL A 247 -6.05 9.16 -18.85
CA VAL A 247 -6.24 7.89 -18.17
C VAL A 247 -5.12 7.72 -17.13
N ARG A 248 -5.48 7.79 -15.86
CA ARG A 248 -4.54 7.79 -14.72
C ARG A 248 -3.53 6.65 -14.77
N GLY A 249 -4.00 5.40 -14.90
CA GLY A 249 -3.11 4.24 -14.98
C GLY A 249 -2.17 4.26 -16.19
N ALA A 250 -2.60 4.86 -17.32
CA ALA A 250 -1.75 5.04 -18.48
C ALA A 250 -0.67 6.10 -18.25
N GLN A 251 -0.98 7.18 -17.56
CA GLN A 251 0.00 8.21 -17.19
C GLN A 251 1.11 7.60 -16.31
N ALA A 252 0.76 6.77 -15.33
CA ALA A 252 1.71 6.06 -14.50
C ALA A 252 2.57 5.08 -15.32
N LYS A 253 1.95 4.23 -16.14
CA LYS A 253 2.63 3.25 -16.99
C LYS A 253 3.57 3.91 -18.00
N TYR A 254 3.14 4.98 -18.67
CA TYR A 254 3.97 5.71 -19.61
C TYR A 254 5.13 6.44 -18.92
N GLY A 255 4.87 7.04 -17.75
CA GLY A 255 5.92 7.63 -16.92
C GLY A 255 7.00 6.63 -16.54
N LEU A 256 6.62 5.43 -16.08
CA LEU A 256 7.55 4.34 -15.77
C LEU A 256 8.31 3.83 -17.01
N ALA A 257 7.65 3.74 -18.16
CA ALA A 257 8.28 3.34 -19.41
C ALA A 257 9.38 4.34 -19.82
N LEU A 258 9.12 5.64 -19.69
CA LEU A 258 10.11 6.70 -19.94
C LEU A 258 11.28 6.66 -18.95
N LEU A 259 11.04 6.39 -17.65
CA LEU A 259 12.11 6.26 -16.65
C LEU A 259 13.02 5.07 -16.91
N SER A 260 12.43 3.95 -17.32
CA SER A 260 13.16 2.69 -17.51
C SER A 260 13.73 2.51 -18.92
N GLY A 261 13.27 3.28 -19.91
CA GLY A 261 13.59 3.09 -21.32
C GLY A 261 12.91 1.84 -21.93
N LYS A 262 11.82 1.36 -21.34
CA LYS A 262 11.09 0.19 -21.84
C LYS A 262 10.15 0.57 -22.97
N GLY A 263 10.45 0.09 -24.19
CA GLY A 263 9.63 0.35 -25.38
C GLY A 263 9.68 1.79 -25.91
N VAL A 264 10.43 2.67 -25.25
CA VAL A 264 10.63 4.07 -25.62
C VAL A 264 12.03 4.51 -25.17
N ALA A 265 12.61 5.51 -25.81
CA ALA A 265 13.88 6.09 -25.33
C ALA A 265 13.71 6.63 -23.91
N ARG A 266 14.74 6.37 -23.07
CA ARG A 266 14.72 6.85 -21.66
C ARG A 266 14.69 8.38 -21.63
N ASP A 267 13.79 8.92 -20.84
CA ASP A 267 13.62 10.35 -20.60
C ASP A 267 13.10 10.57 -19.17
N THR A 268 14.02 10.84 -18.27
CA THR A 268 13.74 10.95 -16.83
C THR A 268 12.83 12.14 -16.52
N VAL A 269 13.04 13.26 -17.20
CA VAL A 269 12.26 14.50 -16.97
C VAL A 269 10.80 14.34 -17.41
N ARG A 270 10.59 13.80 -18.61
CA ARG A 270 9.24 13.52 -19.09
C ARG A 270 8.59 12.41 -18.27
N GLY A 271 9.34 11.37 -17.88
CA GLY A 271 8.86 10.29 -17.03
C GLY A 271 8.34 10.80 -15.70
N GLU A 272 9.12 11.64 -15.01
CA GLU A 272 8.70 12.30 -13.77
C GLU A 272 7.45 13.17 -13.98
N THR A 273 7.39 13.94 -15.07
CA THR A 273 6.24 14.78 -15.37
C THR A 273 4.95 13.96 -15.51
N TRP A 274 5.00 12.81 -16.15
CA TRP A 274 3.84 11.93 -16.29
C TRP A 274 3.45 11.26 -14.98
N LEU A 275 4.43 10.83 -14.16
CA LEU A 275 4.15 10.32 -12.82
C LEU A 275 3.52 11.38 -11.92
N ARG A 276 3.97 12.64 -11.96
CA ARG A 276 3.33 13.75 -11.24
C ARG A 276 1.87 13.93 -11.65
N ARG A 277 1.56 13.85 -12.94
CA ARG A 277 0.16 13.91 -13.42
C ARG A 277 -0.68 12.75 -12.90
N ALA A 278 -0.14 11.53 -12.93
CA ALA A 278 -0.81 10.36 -12.39
C ALA A 278 -1.06 10.48 -10.89
N ALA A 279 -0.04 10.88 -10.13
CA ALA A 279 -0.14 11.09 -8.69
C ALA A 279 -1.20 12.13 -8.34
N LEU A 280 -1.17 13.31 -8.98
CA LEU A 280 -2.17 14.37 -8.79
C LEU A 280 -3.59 13.95 -9.21
N ALA A 281 -3.71 12.95 -10.09
CA ALA A 281 -4.99 12.32 -10.42
C ALA A 281 -5.40 11.22 -9.41
N GLY A 282 -4.68 11.07 -8.28
CA GLY A 282 -4.98 10.14 -7.20
C GLY A 282 -4.35 8.75 -7.38
N ASP A 283 -3.23 8.63 -8.12
CA ASP A 283 -2.47 7.39 -8.21
C ASP A 283 -1.42 7.33 -7.09
N ALA A 284 -1.73 6.58 -6.04
CA ALA A 284 -0.87 6.46 -4.86
C ALA A 284 0.48 5.79 -5.16
N GLU A 285 0.50 4.82 -6.08
CA GLU A 285 1.74 4.15 -6.50
C GLU A 285 2.66 5.12 -7.25
N ALA A 286 2.11 5.94 -8.16
CA ALA A 286 2.89 6.97 -8.86
C ALA A 286 3.48 8.00 -7.87
N ALA A 287 2.74 8.37 -6.83
CA ALA A 287 3.25 9.23 -5.78
C ALA A 287 4.37 8.57 -4.96
N ALA A 288 4.23 7.28 -4.62
CA ALA A 288 5.27 6.52 -3.94
C ALA A 288 6.56 6.45 -4.77
N ILE A 289 6.44 6.20 -6.08
CA ILE A 289 7.58 6.18 -7.01
C ILE A 289 8.28 7.53 -7.07
N LEU A 290 7.54 8.64 -7.08
CA LEU A 290 8.14 9.98 -7.00
C LEU A 290 8.89 10.18 -5.68
N GLY A 291 8.32 9.72 -4.57
CA GLY A 291 8.99 9.69 -3.28
C GLY A 291 10.32 8.94 -3.33
N ASP A 292 10.33 7.74 -3.91
CA ASP A 292 11.53 6.93 -4.11
C ASP A 292 12.57 7.63 -4.99
N MET A 293 12.15 8.24 -6.10
CA MET A 293 13.04 8.96 -7.00
C MET A 293 13.75 10.11 -6.31
N HIS A 294 13.01 10.94 -5.59
CA HIS A 294 13.58 12.06 -4.85
C HIS A 294 14.37 11.62 -3.61
N GLY A 295 13.99 10.53 -2.97
CA GLY A 295 14.67 10.00 -1.78
C GLY A 295 16.00 9.33 -2.09
N ARG A 296 16.07 8.57 -3.18
CA ARG A 296 17.33 7.90 -3.59
C ARG A 296 18.30 8.83 -4.30
N GLY A 297 17.76 9.88 -4.94
CA GLY A 297 18.54 10.68 -5.86
C GLY A 297 18.85 9.88 -7.15
N GLY A 298 19.83 10.33 -7.91
CA GLY A 298 20.24 9.70 -9.17
C GLY A 298 21.08 10.68 -9.97
N GLU A 299 20.55 11.20 -11.09
CA GLU A 299 21.20 12.26 -11.86
C GLU A 299 21.24 13.60 -11.08
N MET A 300 20.34 13.76 -10.08
CA MET A 300 20.35 14.85 -9.12
C MET A 300 20.56 14.32 -7.69
N PRO A 301 21.11 15.14 -6.76
CA PRO A 301 21.22 14.76 -5.36
C PRO A 301 19.85 14.49 -4.73
N PRO A 302 19.78 13.64 -3.68
CA PRO A 302 18.53 13.37 -2.97
C PRO A 302 17.86 14.66 -2.47
N ASN A 303 16.54 14.75 -2.67
CA ASN A 303 15.68 15.79 -2.13
C ASN A 303 14.68 15.17 -1.15
N TYR A 304 15.12 14.97 0.08
CA TYR A 304 14.29 14.31 1.10
C TYR A 304 13.02 15.08 1.45
N ALA A 305 13.02 16.44 1.37
CA ALA A 305 11.83 17.22 1.63
C ALA A 305 10.72 16.93 0.62
N GLU A 306 11.07 16.84 -0.66
CA GLU A 306 10.14 16.50 -1.73
C GLU A 306 9.73 15.02 -1.65
N ALA A 307 10.66 14.11 -1.35
CA ALA A 307 10.37 12.71 -1.15
C ALA A 307 9.33 12.50 -0.03
N ILE A 308 9.52 13.14 1.12
CA ILE A 308 8.57 13.10 2.24
C ILE A 308 7.19 13.65 1.83
N SER A 309 7.15 14.72 1.04
CA SER A 309 5.89 15.30 0.56
C SER A 309 5.12 14.31 -0.33
N TRP A 310 5.81 13.61 -1.22
CA TRP A 310 5.20 12.61 -2.08
C TRP A 310 4.78 11.35 -1.32
N TYR A 311 5.58 10.88 -0.36
CA TYR A 311 5.17 9.75 0.49
C TYR A 311 3.96 10.10 1.35
N ARG A 312 3.86 11.34 1.88
CA ARG A 312 2.65 11.81 2.58
C ARG A 312 1.44 11.80 1.66
N PHE A 313 1.60 12.34 0.46
CA PHE A 313 0.52 12.33 -0.53
C PHE A 313 0.06 10.89 -0.85
N ALA A 314 0.99 9.94 -1.04
CA ALA A 314 0.67 8.53 -1.25
C ALA A 314 -0.03 7.90 -0.03
N SER A 315 0.44 8.21 1.18
CA SER A 315 -0.16 7.76 2.44
C SER A 315 -1.61 8.23 2.60
N ASP A 316 -1.88 9.51 2.27
CA ASP A 316 -3.24 10.09 2.29
C ASP A 316 -4.19 9.40 1.30
N GLN A 317 -3.65 8.80 0.24
CA GLN A 317 -4.39 7.96 -0.71
C GLN A 317 -4.45 6.48 -0.30
N GLY A 318 -4.03 6.13 0.91
CA GLY A 318 -4.10 4.78 1.46
C GLY A 318 -2.92 3.86 1.10
N HIS A 319 -1.77 4.40 0.66
CA HIS A 319 -0.60 3.59 0.34
C HIS A 319 0.23 3.24 1.59
N ALA A 320 -0.07 2.12 2.22
CA ALA A 320 0.52 1.65 3.46
C ALA A 320 2.07 1.62 3.47
N ALA A 321 2.69 1.18 2.36
CA ALA A 321 4.14 1.13 2.25
C ALA A 321 4.79 2.53 2.32
N SER A 322 4.13 3.58 1.80
CA SER A 322 4.60 4.96 1.95
C SER A 322 4.49 5.46 3.38
N SER A 323 3.41 5.13 4.09
CA SER A 323 3.26 5.42 5.52
C SER A 323 4.37 4.76 6.32
N ARG A 324 4.69 3.49 6.07
CA ARG A 324 5.81 2.79 6.69
C ARG A 324 7.16 3.42 6.34
N THR A 325 7.36 3.81 5.09
CA THR A 325 8.59 4.50 4.67
C THR A 325 8.78 5.83 5.42
N LEU A 326 7.71 6.60 5.62
CA LEU A 326 7.75 7.81 6.45
C LEU A 326 8.15 7.48 7.90
N GLY A 327 7.58 6.42 8.48
CA GLY A 327 7.99 5.94 9.81
C GLY A 327 9.49 5.67 9.89
N ASN A 328 10.05 4.96 8.92
CA ASN A 328 11.47 4.68 8.84
C ASN A 328 12.33 5.96 8.67
N ILE A 329 11.88 6.90 7.85
CA ILE A 329 12.57 8.20 7.64
C ILE A 329 12.68 8.97 8.96
N TYR A 330 11.58 9.10 9.72
CA TYR A 330 11.59 9.77 11.02
C TYR A 330 12.37 9.00 12.08
N LEU A 331 12.32 7.67 12.07
CA LEU A 331 13.06 6.83 13.02
C LEU A 331 14.58 6.93 12.80
N ALA A 332 15.00 6.96 11.53
CA ALA A 332 16.41 7.07 11.15
C ALA A 332 16.94 8.51 11.18
N GLY A 333 16.06 9.52 11.02
CA GLY A 333 16.44 10.93 10.90
C GLY A 333 17.02 11.26 9.52
N VAL A 334 16.48 10.66 8.44
CA VAL A 334 16.96 10.89 7.07
C VAL A 334 16.26 12.12 6.47
N GLY A 335 17.02 13.20 6.27
CA GLY A 335 16.50 14.47 5.73
C GLY A 335 15.58 15.24 6.67
N VAL A 336 15.30 14.71 7.85
CA VAL A 336 14.54 15.31 8.96
C VAL A 336 15.21 14.96 10.28
N PRO A 337 15.03 15.74 11.36
CA PRO A 337 15.47 15.31 12.69
C PRO A 337 14.87 13.97 13.07
N LYS A 338 15.67 13.15 13.78
CA LYS A 338 15.18 11.88 14.32
C LYS A 338 14.04 12.14 15.30
N ASP A 339 12.89 11.53 15.04
CA ASP A 339 11.68 11.65 15.85
C ASP A 339 10.94 10.31 15.93
N SER A 340 11.16 9.60 17.03
CA SER A 340 10.56 8.30 17.25
C SER A 340 9.04 8.38 17.51
N GLN A 341 8.52 9.51 18.01
CA GLN A 341 7.07 9.70 18.18
C GLN A 341 6.38 9.91 16.85
N ALA A 342 6.94 10.76 15.98
CA ALA A 342 6.43 10.91 14.62
C ALA A 342 6.52 9.58 13.85
N ALA A 343 7.61 8.82 14.03
CA ALA A 343 7.74 7.49 13.44
C ALA A 343 6.61 6.54 13.89
N ALA A 344 6.30 6.52 15.18
CA ALA A 344 5.22 5.71 15.73
C ALA A 344 3.85 6.06 15.11
N GLN A 345 3.57 7.35 14.92
CA GLN A 345 2.32 7.80 14.27
C GLN A 345 2.21 7.30 12.82
N TRP A 346 3.30 7.37 12.06
CA TRP A 346 3.31 6.88 10.68
C TRP A 346 3.21 5.35 10.59
N PHE A 347 3.87 4.62 11.50
CA PHE A 347 3.70 3.17 11.58
C PHE A 347 2.27 2.79 11.99
N LYS A 348 1.60 3.57 12.85
CA LYS A 348 0.20 3.37 13.21
C LYS A 348 -0.70 3.48 11.98
N ILE A 349 -0.55 4.54 11.19
CA ILE A 349 -1.30 4.75 9.93
C ILE A 349 -1.07 3.56 8.98
N ALA A 350 0.18 3.13 8.80
CA ALA A 350 0.50 1.99 7.95
C ALA A 350 -0.12 0.67 8.45
N ALA A 351 -0.10 0.44 9.76
CA ALA A 351 -0.71 -0.73 10.39
C ALA A 351 -2.23 -0.76 10.22
N GLU A 352 -2.91 0.38 10.38
CA GLU A 352 -4.35 0.54 10.14
C GLU A 352 -4.70 0.26 8.66
N GLN A 353 -3.79 0.55 7.74
CA GLN A 353 -3.89 0.21 6.31
C GLN A 353 -3.50 -1.24 5.99
N GLY A 354 -3.16 -2.04 7.00
CA GLY A 354 -2.87 -3.48 6.87
C GLY A 354 -1.40 -3.85 6.64
N ASP A 355 -0.45 -2.93 6.83
CA ASP A 355 0.99 -3.23 6.73
C ASP A 355 1.49 -3.95 7.99
N LYS A 356 1.81 -5.25 7.84
CA LYS A 356 2.25 -6.10 8.94
C LYS A 356 3.64 -5.72 9.49
N GLU A 357 4.53 -5.24 8.63
CA GLU A 357 5.86 -4.81 9.04
C GLU A 357 5.78 -3.54 9.90
N ALA A 358 4.93 -2.59 9.50
CA ALA A 358 4.67 -1.40 10.30
C ALA A 358 4.04 -1.73 11.66
N THR A 359 3.15 -2.73 11.70
CA THR A 359 2.58 -3.22 12.97
C THR A 359 3.68 -3.71 13.91
N ALA A 360 4.67 -4.45 13.37
CA ALA A 360 5.79 -4.94 14.15
C ALA A 360 6.68 -3.78 14.68
N GLU A 361 7.00 -2.81 13.82
CA GLU A 361 7.82 -1.65 14.20
C GLU A 361 7.11 -0.77 15.25
N LEU A 362 5.82 -0.55 15.09
CA LEU A 362 5.02 0.18 16.08
C LEU A 362 5.07 -0.50 17.46
N GLY A 363 5.01 -1.83 17.48
CA GLY A 363 5.13 -2.58 18.73
C GLY A 363 6.52 -2.53 19.34
N ASN A 364 7.57 -2.56 18.54
CA ASN A 364 8.94 -2.35 19.01
C ASN A 364 9.07 -0.99 19.72
N LEU A 365 8.48 0.06 19.14
CA LEU A 365 8.46 1.39 19.74
C LEU A 365 7.60 1.45 21.02
N ALA A 366 6.49 0.73 21.07
CA ALA A 366 5.66 0.61 22.27
C ALA A 366 6.40 -0.11 23.39
N LEU A 367 7.08 -1.23 23.10
CA LEU A 367 7.93 -1.96 24.06
C LEU A 367 9.13 -1.12 24.53
N ALA A 368 9.65 -0.24 23.71
CA ALA A 368 10.70 0.71 24.07
C ALA A 368 10.20 1.91 24.90
N GLY A 369 8.88 1.99 25.18
CA GLY A 369 8.27 3.08 25.95
C GLY A 369 8.18 4.42 25.19
N VAL A 370 8.31 4.40 23.87
CA VAL A 370 8.22 5.60 23.02
C VAL A 370 6.76 6.03 22.81
N VAL A 371 5.88 5.04 22.72
CA VAL A 371 4.44 5.25 22.50
C VAL A 371 3.74 5.51 23.84
N PRO A 372 2.87 6.53 23.95
CA PRO A 372 2.09 6.78 25.16
C PRO A 372 1.25 5.56 25.57
N THR A 373 1.03 5.37 26.88
CA THR A 373 0.35 4.18 27.43
C THR A 373 -1.07 3.99 26.84
N SER A 374 -1.78 5.08 26.53
CA SER A 374 -3.09 5.02 25.89
C SER A 374 -3.02 4.46 24.46
N GLU A 375 -2.02 4.85 23.70
CA GLU A 375 -1.81 4.37 22.33
C GLU A 375 -1.22 2.94 22.33
N ALA A 376 -0.41 2.59 23.33
CA ALA A 376 0.11 1.23 23.48
C ALA A 376 -1.01 0.19 23.65
N ALA A 377 -2.15 0.56 24.24
CA ALA A 377 -3.32 -0.30 24.35
C ALA A 377 -3.97 -0.57 22.98
N GLU A 378 -4.07 0.47 22.14
CA GLU A 378 -4.58 0.31 20.76
C GLU A 378 -3.64 -0.56 19.92
N VAL A 379 -2.33 -0.38 20.06
CA VAL A 379 -1.31 -1.21 19.40
C VAL A 379 -1.44 -2.68 19.82
N LEU A 380 -1.64 -2.94 21.12
CA LEU A 380 -1.85 -4.29 21.61
C LEU A 380 -3.10 -4.93 21.00
N GLU A 381 -4.18 -4.18 20.83
CA GLU A 381 -5.41 -4.64 20.21
C GLU A 381 -5.22 -4.93 18.69
N CYS A 382 -4.46 -4.10 17.98
CA CYS A 382 -4.06 -4.39 16.59
C CYS A 382 -3.30 -5.73 16.49
N TYR A 383 -2.36 -5.98 17.41
CA TYR A 383 -1.65 -7.27 17.46
C TYR A 383 -2.57 -8.44 17.77
N ARG A 384 -3.52 -8.29 18.70
CA ARG A 384 -4.51 -9.34 19.00
C ARG A 384 -5.33 -9.71 17.78
N ASN A 385 -5.77 -8.71 17.02
CA ASN A 385 -6.54 -8.91 15.80
C ASN A 385 -5.72 -9.62 14.71
N ALA A 386 -4.46 -9.25 14.52
CA ALA A 386 -3.55 -9.92 13.60
C ALA A 386 -3.24 -11.36 14.05
N ALA A 387 -2.97 -11.56 15.34
CA ALA A 387 -2.72 -12.87 15.93
C ALA A 387 -3.93 -13.81 15.86
N ALA A 388 -5.16 -13.27 15.87
CA ALA A 388 -6.39 -14.04 15.64
C ALA A 388 -6.50 -14.56 14.19
N GLN A 389 -5.80 -13.91 13.24
CA GLN A 389 -5.69 -14.32 11.83
C GLN A 389 -4.42 -15.15 11.56
N ASP A 390 -3.91 -15.85 12.58
CA ASP A 390 -2.72 -16.70 12.53
C ASP A 390 -1.40 -16.00 12.17
N ASP A 391 -1.32 -14.70 12.47
CA ASP A 391 -0.03 -14.01 12.46
C ASP A 391 0.78 -14.36 13.72
N PHE A 392 1.75 -15.26 13.58
CA PHE A 392 2.56 -15.78 14.69
C PHE A 392 3.52 -14.72 15.26
N LEU A 393 3.95 -13.75 14.44
CA LEU A 393 4.79 -12.65 14.91
C LEU A 393 3.97 -11.67 15.76
N ALA A 394 2.76 -11.36 15.32
CA ALA A 394 1.82 -10.57 16.12
C ALA A 394 1.48 -11.29 17.45
N ALA A 395 1.28 -12.60 17.43
CA ALA A 395 1.05 -13.39 18.63
C ALA A 395 2.24 -13.32 19.61
N PHE A 396 3.48 -13.36 19.11
CA PHE A 396 4.67 -13.16 19.92
C PHE A 396 4.68 -11.77 20.57
N ASN A 397 4.40 -10.72 19.78
CA ASN A 397 4.36 -9.34 20.28
C ASN A 397 3.27 -9.12 21.33
N VAL A 398 2.08 -9.73 21.17
CA VAL A 398 1.04 -9.76 22.24
C VAL A 398 1.60 -10.37 23.50
N GLY A 399 2.26 -11.52 23.40
CA GLY A 399 2.83 -12.20 24.56
C GLY A 399 3.89 -11.37 25.28
N VAL A 400 4.81 -10.74 24.55
CA VAL A 400 5.84 -9.87 25.13
C VAL A 400 5.22 -8.64 25.80
N ALA A 401 4.26 -7.98 25.14
CA ALA A 401 3.56 -6.82 25.68
C ALA A 401 2.83 -7.15 27.00
N LEU A 402 2.12 -8.27 27.04
CA LEU A 402 1.45 -8.76 28.26
C LEU A 402 2.44 -9.12 29.38
N ALA A 403 3.57 -9.74 29.04
CA ALA A 403 4.60 -10.11 30.01
C ALA A 403 5.29 -8.88 30.63
N GLN A 404 5.35 -7.77 29.90
CA GLN A 404 5.95 -6.52 30.37
C GLN A 404 4.94 -5.52 30.92
N GLY A 405 3.64 -5.71 30.63
CA GLY A 405 2.56 -4.79 31.01
C GLY A 405 2.49 -3.55 30.11
N VAL A 406 2.84 -3.70 28.82
CA VAL A 406 2.76 -2.63 27.82
C VAL A 406 1.38 -2.65 27.19
N GLY A 407 0.66 -1.53 27.24
CA GLY A 407 -0.71 -1.41 26.72
C GLY A 407 -1.78 -2.16 27.52
N SER A 408 -1.40 -2.88 28.58
CA SER A 408 -2.33 -3.55 29.48
C SER A 408 -1.68 -3.77 30.86
N GLN A 409 -2.44 -4.24 31.84
CA GLN A 409 -1.84 -4.76 33.06
C GLN A 409 -0.99 -6.01 32.75
N LYS A 410 0.16 -6.13 33.45
CA LYS A 410 1.05 -7.28 33.33
C LYS A 410 0.27 -8.58 33.61
N ASN A 411 0.31 -9.51 32.66
CA ASN A 411 -0.37 -10.81 32.75
C ASN A 411 0.52 -11.90 32.14
N GLU A 412 1.36 -12.51 32.96
CA GLU A 412 2.32 -13.52 32.53
C GLU A 412 1.66 -14.85 32.12
N GLU A 413 0.47 -15.18 32.65
CA GLU A 413 -0.26 -16.38 32.29
C GLU A 413 -0.82 -16.27 30.86
N GLU A 414 -1.46 -15.17 30.53
CA GLU A 414 -1.96 -14.91 29.18
C GLU A 414 -0.79 -14.75 28.19
N ALA A 415 0.29 -14.05 28.63
CA ALA A 415 1.51 -13.91 27.84
C ALA A 415 2.07 -15.27 27.40
N LEU A 416 2.16 -16.22 28.34
CA LEU A 416 2.67 -17.56 28.06
C LEU A 416 1.83 -18.28 26.99
N LYS A 417 0.51 -18.14 27.01
CA LYS A 417 -0.39 -18.73 26.01
C LYS A 417 -0.13 -18.18 24.61
N TRP A 418 0.04 -16.86 24.50
CA TRP A 418 0.32 -16.21 23.22
C TRP A 418 1.73 -16.54 22.70
N ILE A 419 2.74 -16.52 23.57
CA ILE A 419 4.12 -16.91 23.22
C ILE A 419 4.17 -18.38 22.80
N ARG A 420 3.42 -19.28 23.46
CA ARG A 420 3.29 -20.69 23.07
C ARG A 420 2.71 -20.84 21.65
N LYS A 421 1.64 -20.08 21.33
CA LYS A 421 1.07 -20.07 19.96
C LYS A 421 2.12 -19.63 18.93
N ALA A 422 2.90 -18.63 19.25
CA ALA A 422 3.94 -18.10 18.35
C ALA A 422 5.13 -19.05 18.18
N ALA A 423 5.48 -19.83 19.22
CA ALA A 423 6.67 -20.71 19.25
C ALA A 423 6.64 -21.81 18.17
N ASP A 424 5.49 -22.13 17.60
CA ASP A 424 5.38 -23.09 16.51
C ASP A 424 6.06 -22.60 15.21
N LYS A 425 6.27 -21.28 15.05
CA LYS A 425 6.82 -20.67 13.82
C LYS A 425 7.90 -19.60 14.08
N VAL A 426 7.96 -19.03 15.26
CA VAL A 426 8.84 -17.88 15.57
C VAL A 426 9.93 -18.32 16.54
N VAL A 427 11.18 -18.27 16.11
CA VAL A 427 12.35 -18.70 16.92
C VAL A 427 12.48 -17.90 18.21
N ASN A 428 12.30 -16.58 18.17
CA ASN A 428 12.30 -15.75 19.37
C ASN A 428 11.23 -16.19 20.39
N ALA A 429 10.06 -16.63 19.91
CA ALA A 429 9.01 -17.14 20.76
C ALA A 429 9.39 -18.49 21.39
N GLN A 430 10.10 -19.38 20.68
CA GLN A 430 10.63 -20.63 21.24
C GLN A 430 11.56 -20.35 22.42
N TYR A 431 12.49 -19.42 22.24
CA TYR A 431 13.42 -18.98 23.28
C TYR A 431 12.69 -18.39 24.51
N TRP A 432 11.75 -17.46 24.26
CA TRP A 432 10.99 -16.82 25.33
C TRP A 432 10.09 -17.83 26.08
N TYR A 433 9.43 -18.73 25.37
CA TYR A 433 8.59 -19.76 25.95
C TYR A 433 9.42 -20.71 26.83
N GLY A 434 10.53 -21.22 26.29
CA GLY A 434 11.47 -22.04 27.03
C GLY A 434 11.97 -21.35 28.31
N ARG A 435 12.35 -20.08 28.19
CA ARG A 435 12.81 -19.28 29.32
C ARG A 435 11.74 -19.07 30.39
N MET A 436 10.51 -18.73 29.99
CA MET A 436 9.39 -18.57 30.95
C MET A 436 9.08 -19.86 31.70
N LEU A 437 9.13 -21.00 31.06
CA LEU A 437 8.95 -22.30 31.70
C LEU A 437 10.10 -22.62 32.68
N LEU A 438 11.34 -22.31 32.35
CA LEU A 438 12.51 -22.49 33.22
C LEU A 438 12.44 -21.60 34.47
N GLU A 439 11.91 -20.38 34.33
CA GLU A 439 11.79 -19.39 35.39
C GLU A 439 10.49 -19.57 36.23
N GLY A 440 9.48 -20.32 35.73
CA GLY A 440 8.16 -20.48 36.32
C GLY A 440 7.30 -19.22 36.19
N ARG A 441 7.39 -18.54 35.05
CA ARG A 441 6.65 -17.31 34.75
C ARG A 441 5.40 -17.64 33.90
N GLY A 442 4.25 -17.30 34.43
CA GLY A 442 2.97 -17.55 33.79
C GLY A 442 2.43 -18.99 33.86
N ALA A 443 3.25 -19.92 34.39
CA ALA A 443 2.86 -21.28 34.71
C ALA A 443 3.78 -21.84 35.80
N GLU A 444 3.45 -23.01 36.35
CA GLU A 444 4.39 -23.76 37.18
C GLU A 444 5.71 -24.03 36.44
N ARG A 445 6.80 -23.96 37.18
CA ARG A 445 8.13 -24.21 36.64
C ARG A 445 8.21 -25.59 36.00
N ASN A 446 8.53 -25.66 34.73
CA ASN A 446 8.69 -26.89 33.95
C ASN A 446 10.06 -26.92 33.24
N PRO A 447 11.14 -27.30 33.98
CA PRO A 447 12.50 -27.25 33.41
C PRO A 447 12.70 -28.23 32.25
N GLN A 448 12.02 -29.36 32.22
CA GLN A 448 12.13 -30.33 31.13
C GLN A 448 11.62 -29.75 29.82
N GLU A 449 10.38 -29.31 29.78
CA GLU A 449 9.79 -28.70 28.59
C GLU A 449 10.54 -27.40 28.21
N GLY A 450 10.95 -26.61 29.20
CA GLY A 450 11.73 -25.39 28.98
C GLY A 450 13.05 -25.66 28.27
N ARG A 451 13.76 -26.76 28.62
CA ARG A 451 14.98 -27.22 27.95
C ARG A 451 14.70 -27.65 26.49
N GLU A 452 13.62 -28.41 26.24
CA GLU A 452 13.25 -28.87 24.90
C GLU A 452 12.99 -27.67 23.95
N TRP A 453 12.32 -26.63 24.43
CA TRP A 453 12.09 -25.42 23.64
C TRP A 453 13.36 -24.58 23.44
N MET A 454 14.25 -24.55 24.45
CA MET A 454 15.53 -23.90 24.31
C MET A 454 16.42 -24.60 23.27
N GLU A 455 16.41 -25.94 23.24
CA GLU A 455 17.08 -26.75 22.23
C GLU A 455 16.58 -26.42 20.82
N LYS A 456 15.24 -26.40 20.59
CA LYS A 456 14.65 -26.03 19.30
C LYS A 456 15.08 -24.64 18.83
N ALA A 457 15.11 -23.66 19.73
CA ALA A 457 15.58 -22.32 19.40
C ALA A 457 17.10 -22.32 19.06
N ALA A 458 17.90 -23.11 19.77
CA ALA A 458 19.33 -23.26 19.50
C ALA A 458 19.61 -23.95 18.15
N GLU A 459 18.85 -25.02 17.84
CA GLU A 459 18.88 -25.71 16.54
C GLU A 459 18.50 -24.78 15.38
N SER A 460 17.59 -23.83 15.62
CA SER A 460 17.20 -22.81 14.66
C SER A 460 18.25 -21.71 14.45
N GLY A 461 19.42 -21.81 15.12
CA GLY A 461 20.55 -20.93 14.94
C GLY A 461 20.54 -19.68 15.83
N MET A 462 19.64 -19.56 16.80
CA MET A 462 19.61 -18.41 17.71
C MET A 462 20.80 -18.49 18.69
N THR A 463 21.71 -17.54 18.61
CA THR A 463 22.97 -17.54 19.37
C THR A 463 22.72 -17.49 20.89
N GLU A 464 21.75 -16.69 21.35
CA GLU A 464 21.37 -16.61 22.77
C GLU A 464 20.80 -17.94 23.27
N ALA A 465 20.04 -18.64 22.44
CA ALA A 465 19.49 -19.95 22.78
C ALA A 465 20.60 -21.02 22.80
N GLN A 466 21.57 -20.97 21.89
CA GLN A 466 22.73 -21.86 21.88
C GLN A 466 23.54 -21.74 23.17
N LEU A 467 23.81 -20.50 23.60
CA LEU A 467 24.47 -20.23 24.89
C LEU A 467 23.65 -20.75 26.07
N ALA A 468 22.35 -20.41 26.11
CA ALA A 468 21.46 -20.83 27.20
C ALA A 468 21.29 -22.36 27.26
N TYR A 469 21.13 -23.02 26.14
CA TYR A 469 21.04 -24.47 26.10
C TYR A 469 22.32 -25.15 26.54
N GLY A 470 23.50 -24.64 26.16
CA GLY A 470 24.78 -25.06 26.68
C GLY A 470 24.85 -24.98 28.23
N HIS A 471 24.35 -23.90 28.81
CA HIS A 471 24.26 -23.77 30.27
C HIS A 471 23.31 -24.81 30.90
N LEU A 472 22.19 -25.13 30.28
CA LEU A 472 21.27 -26.17 30.75
C LEU A 472 21.92 -27.56 30.72
N LEU A 473 22.72 -27.83 29.71
CA LEU A 473 23.52 -29.06 29.60
C LEU A 473 24.58 -29.18 30.69
N ILE A 474 25.30 -28.09 31.03
CA ILE A 474 26.27 -28.06 32.12
C ILE A 474 25.63 -28.28 33.49
N THR A 475 24.50 -27.61 33.74
CA THR A 475 23.83 -27.68 35.05
C THR A 475 22.97 -28.93 35.23
N GLY A 476 22.56 -29.58 34.14
CA GLY A 476 21.58 -30.66 34.13
C GLY A 476 20.15 -30.20 34.41
N THR A 477 19.88 -28.89 34.20
CA THR A 477 18.53 -28.35 34.41
C THR A 477 17.59 -28.87 33.35
N GLY A 478 16.54 -29.53 33.77
CA GLY A 478 15.53 -30.14 32.87
C GLY A 478 15.96 -31.44 32.19
N GLY A 479 17.12 -32.01 32.55
CA GLY A 479 17.58 -33.30 31.99
C GLY A 479 18.94 -33.71 32.48
N VAL A 480 19.58 -34.62 31.81
CA VAL A 480 20.93 -35.12 32.15
C VAL A 480 21.98 -34.06 31.80
N LYS A 481 23.04 -34.02 32.59
CA LYS A 481 24.25 -33.22 32.28
C LYS A 481 24.97 -33.83 31.08
N ASP A 482 25.42 -32.98 30.18
CA ASP A 482 26.24 -33.37 29.01
C ASP A 482 27.22 -32.26 28.68
N HIS A 483 28.41 -32.34 29.27
CA HIS A 483 29.47 -31.34 29.09
C HIS A 483 30.05 -31.37 27.64
N PRO A 484 30.31 -32.54 27.04
CA PRO A 484 30.71 -32.60 25.64
C PRO A 484 29.72 -31.94 24.66
N GLU A 485 28.43 -32.18 24.82
CA GLU A 485 27.39 -31.55 24.01
C GLU A 485 27.34 -30.03 24.26
N ALA A 486 27.41 -29.59 25.50
CA ALA A 486 27.47 -28.17 25.86
C ALA A 486 28.60 -27.43 25.16
N LEU A 487 29.80 -28.07 25.09
CA LEU A 487 30.95 -27.52 24.38
C LEU A 487 30.64 -27.30 22.88
N GLN A 488 29.93 -28.23 22.24
CA GLN A 488 29.57 -28.08 20.83
C GLN A 488 28.63 -26.86 20.62
N TRP A 489 27.65 -26.68 21.49
CA TRP A 489 26.75 -25.56 21.43
C TRP A 489 27.45 -24.22 21.70
N TYR A 490 28.36 -24.16 22.68
CA TYR A 490 29.17 -22.98 22.91
C TYR A 490 30.07 -22.64 21.72
N LYS A 491 30.65 -23.65 21.03
CA LYS A 491 31.41 -23.42 19.81
C LYS A 491 30.56 -22.77 18.71
N LYS A 492 29.33 -23.27 18.48
CA LYS A 492 28.40 -22.66 17.52
C LYS A 492 28.12 -21.19 17.87
N ALA A 493 27.83 -20.90 19.14
CA ALA A 493 27.58 -19.54 19.60
C ALA A 493 28.84 -18.64 19.47
N ALA A 494 30.03 -19.18 19.75
CA ALA A 494 31.29 -18.46 19.62
C ALA A 494 31.65 -18.16 18.16
N GLU A 495 31.36 -19.06 17.23
CA GLU A 495 31.49 -18.85 15.77
C GLU A 495 30.61 -17.69 15.29
N ALA A 496 29.46 -17.48 15.93
CA ALA A 496 28.57 -16.32 15.71
C ALA A 496 29.07 -15.04 16.44
N GLY A 497 30.23 -15.08 17.11
CA GLY A 497 30.82 -13.92 17.77
C GLY A 497 30.38 -13.72 19.23
N ASN A 498 29.67 -14.68 19.85
CA ASN A 498 29.22 -14.53 21.23
C ASN A 498 30.40 -14.66 22.21
N VAL A 499 30.74 -13.56 22.88
CA VAL A 499 31.89 -13.48 23.80
C VAL A 499 31.68 -14.26 25.12
N ASP A 500 30.44 -14.44 25.57
CA ASP A 500 30.10 -15.22 26.76
C ASP A 500 30.28 -16.72 26.46
N ALA A 501 29.98 -17.15 25.23
CA ALA A 501 30.25 -18.51 24.76
C ALA A 501 31.76 -18.77 24.69
N MET A 502 32.56 -17.83 24.16
CA MET A 502 34.01 -17.92 24.11
C MET A 502 34.61 -18.05 25.51
N PHE A 503 34.08 -17.24 26.47
CA PHE A 503 34.47 -17.36 27.90
C PHE A 503 34.13 -18.73 28.47
N SER A 504 32.91 -19.23 28.18
CA SER A 504 32.46 -20.55 28.65
C SER A 504 33.31 -21.68 28.13
N ILE A 505 33.73 -21.64 26.86
CA ILE A 505 34.65 -22.60 26.26
C ILE A 505 36.01 -22.55 26.99
N GLY A 506 36.53 -21.34 27.23
CA GLY A 506 37.78 -21.16 27.99
C GLY A 506 37.71 -21.78 29.38
N ALA A 507 36.59 -21.60 30.07
CA ALA A 507 36.36 -22.21 31.38
C ALA A 507 36.25 -23.74 31.33
N MET A 508 35.66 -24.29 30.30
CA MET A 508 35.55 -25.75 30.11
C MET A 508 36.93 -26.41 29.89
N TYR A 509 37.78 -25.81 29.05
CA TYR A 509 39.14 -26.33 28.82
C TYR A 509 40.09 -25.99 29.99
N GLY A 510 39.74 -25.02 30.83
CA GLY A 510 40.52 -24.65 32.01
C GLY A 510 40.39 -25.59 33.22
N GLY A 511 39.61 -26.66 33.08
CA GLY A 511 39.38 -27.67 34.09
C GLY A 511 38.05 -27.49 34.88
N GLY A 512 37.58 -28.56 35.47
CA GLY A 512 36.34 -28.56 36.30
C GLY A 512 35.09 -29.06 35.57
N HIS A 513 35.23 -29.49 34.33
CA HIS A 513 34.15 -30.09 33.52
C HIS A 513 34.60 -31.44 32.96
N GLU A 514 33.67 -32.30 32.51
CA GLU A 514 33.96 -33.59 31.90
C GLU A 514 34.50 -33.45 30.46
N VAL A 515 35.38 -32.47 30.26
CA VAL A 515 36.13 -32.22 29.04
C VAL A 515 37.61 -32.29 29.34
N PRO A 516 38.44 -32.91 28.51
CA PRO A 516 39.88 -32.97 28.76
C PRO A 516 40.45 -31.55 28.93
N GLU A 517 41.24 -31.37 30.02
CA GLU A 517 41.89 -30.10 30.31
C GLU A 517 42.92 -29.77 29.24
N ASP A 518 42.83 -28.56 28.71
CA ASP A 518 43.81 -27.98 27.75
C ASP A 518 44.00 -26.49 28.08
N LEU A 519 44.99 -26.19 28.94
CA LEU A 519 45.27 -24.85 29.40
C LEU A 519 45.75 -23.89 28.29
N VAL A 520 46.35 -24.42 27.22
CA VAL A 520 46.77 -23.63 26.07
C VAL A 520 45.53 -23.18 25.28
N LEU A 521 44.64 -24.12 25.04
CA LEU A 521 43.38 -23.83 24.37
C LEU A 521 42.47 -22.93 25.21
N ALA A 522 42.41 -23.17 26.52
CA ALA A 522 41.68 -22.31 27.45
C ALA A 522 42.17 -20.87 27.39
N ARG A 523 43.49 -20.65 27.40
CA ARG A 523 44.11 -19.32 27.27
C ARG A 523 43.72 -18.63 25.97
N SER A 524 43.75 -19.38 24.86
CA SER A 524 43.37 -18.86 23.55
C SER A 524 41.88 -18.38 23.51
N TRP A 525 40.97 -19.16 24.10
CA TRP A 525 39.57 -18.79 24.18
C TRP A 525 39.30 -17.62 25.11
N PHE A 526 39.96 -17.59 26.28
CA PHE A 526 39.88 -16.42 27.16
C PHE A 526 40.43 -15.17 26.49
N GLN A 527 41.50 -15.29 25.68
CA GLN A 527 42.02 -14.15 24.94
C GLN A 527 41.01 -13.61 23.94
N GLN A 528 40.36 -14.45 23.14
CA GLN A 528 39.35 -14.04 22.19
C GLN A 528 38.15 -13.35 22.91
N ALA A 529 37.66 -13.93 24.00
CA ALA A 529 36.60 -13.32 24.82
C ALA A 529 37.02 -11.98 25.43
N ALA A 530 38.28 -11.87 25.93
CA ALA A 530 38.82 -10.65 26.51
C ALA A 530 39.01 -9.53 25.48
N GLU A 531 39.48 -9.88 24.28
CA GLU A 531 39.56 -8.96 23.13
C GLU A 531 38.15 -8.50 22.68
N GLY A 532 37.15 -9.38 22.73
CA GLY A 532 35.76 -9.08 22.53
C GLY A 532 35.10 -8.26 23.63
N GLY A 533 35.87 -7.94 24.68
CA GLY A 533 35.40 -7.05 25.76
C GLY A 533 34.77 -7.72 26.97
N HIS A 534 34.76 -9.06 27.08
CA HIS A 534 34.18 -9.76 28.24
C HIS A 534 35.02 -9.54 29.51
N GLY A 535 34.46 -8.86 30.53
CA GLY A 535 35.18 -8.42 31.72
C GLY A 535 35.84 -9.54 32.56
N LEU A 536 35.12 -10.66 32.78
CA LEU A 536 35.69 -11.82 33.48
C LEU A 536 36.75 -12.53 32.64
N ALA A 537 36.65 -12.55 31.33
CA ALA A 537 37.71 -13.09 30.49
C ALA A 537 38.98 -12.24 30.55
N GLN A 538 38.86 -10.92 30.64
CA GLN A 538 39.99 -10.01 30.86
C GLN A 538 40.65 -10.28 32.22
N LEU A 539 39.90 -10.54 33.29
CA LEU A 539 40.44 -10.99 34.58
C LEU A 539 41.18 -12.34 34.43
N MET A 540 40.55 -13.32 33.76
CA MET A 540 41.18 -14.65 33.56
C MET A 540 42.47 -14.56 32.75
N MET A 541 42.49 -13.75 31.66
CA MET A 541 43.71 -13.48 30.87
C MET A 541 44.80 -12.89 31.75
N GLY A 542 44.47 -11.92 32.62
CA GLY A 542 45.43 -11.39 33.58
C GLY A 542 46.00 -12.48 34.48
N ARG A 543 45.19 -13.39 35.00
CA ARG A 543 45.63 -14.52 35.84
C ARG A 543 46.50 -15.53 35.07
N TYR A 544 46.11 -15.89 33.84
CA TYR A 544 46.84 -16.83 33.01
C TYR A 544 48.22 -16.27 32.66
N LEU A 545 48.32 -14.99 32.33
CA LEU A 545 49.59 -14.32 32.04
C LEU A 545 50.46 -14.15 33.30
N ALA A 546 49.86 -13.76 34.42
CA ALA A 546 50.59 -13.56 35.68
C ALA A 546 51.24 -14.85 36.21
N ASN A 547 50.58 -16.00 35.98
CA ASN A 547 51.04 -17.29 36.50
C ASN A 547 51.69 -18.17 35.44
N GLY A 548 51.72 -17.75 34.16
CA GLY A 548 52.28 -18.57 33.05
C GLY A 548 51.40 -19.79 32.73
N ILE A 549 50.07 -19.69 32.93
CA ILE A 549 49.14 -20.79 32.66
C ILE A 549 48.92 -20.89 31.16
N GLY A 550 49.08 -22.05 30.59
CA GLY A 550 48.90 -22.30 29.15
C GLY A 550 49.87 -21.55 28.23
N GLY A 551 51.03 -21.07 28.76
CA GLY A 551 52.07 -20.38 27.98
C GLY A 551 52.97 -19.54 28.87
N ASP A 552 53.84 -18.71 28.27
CA ASP A 552 54.80 -17.92 28.98
C ASP A 552 54.14 -16.92 29.98
N LYS A 553 54.87 -16.68 31.08
CA LYS A 553 54.51 -15.68 32.06
C LYS A 553 54.78 -14.27 31.54
N ASP A 554 53.78 -13.39 31.60
CA ASP A 554 53.86 -12.00 31.17
C ASP A 554 53.14 -11.09 32.20
N LEU A 555 53.94 -10.46 33.10
CA LEU A 555 53.39 -9.59 34.14
C LEU A 555 52.86 -8.25 33.60
N GLU A 556 53.48 -7.73 32.56
CA GLU A 556 53.04 -6.48 31.94
C GLU A 556 51.73 -6.67 31.18
N GLY A 557 51.63 -7.74 30.42
CA GLY A 557 50.34 -8.13 29.78
C GLY A 557 49.26 -8.40 30.85
N ALA A 558 49.62 -9.06 31.95
CA ALA A 558 48.68 -9.27 33.06
C ALA A 558 48.16 -7.96 33.64
N ARG A 559 49.04 -6.99 33.91
CA ARG A 559 48.65 -5.65 34.42
C ARG A 559 47.73 -4.94 33.41
N ALA A 560 48.02 -5.02 32.12
CA ALA A 560 47.19 -4.39 31.10
C ALA A 560 45.77 -4.97 31.07
N TRP A 561 45.62 -6.29 31.15
CA TRP A 561 44.31 -6.95 31.19
C TRP A 561 43.54 -6.69 32.49
N TYR A 562 44.20 -6.72 33.64
CA TYR A 562 43.55 -6.36 34.89
C TYR A 562 43.02 -4.92 34.90
N ARG A 563 43.77 -3.94 34.33
CA ARG A 563 43.28 -2.56 34.18
C ARG A 563 42.05 -2.46 33.28
N LYS A 564 41.97 -3.27 32.23
CA LYS A 564 40.77 -3.33 31.36
C LYS A 564 39.58 -3.90 32.14
N ALA A 565 39.76 -4.98 32.86
CA ALA A 565 38.72 -5.59 33.70
C ALA A 565 38.26 -4.65 34.84
N GLU A 566 39.19 -3.91 35.46
CA GLU A 566 38.88 -2.91 36.48
C GLU A 566 38.00 -1.80 35.97
N LYS A 567 38.24 -1.29 34.73
CA LYS A 567 37.39 -0.29 34.09
C LYS A 567 35.95 -0.79 33.86
N GLN A 568 35.74 -2.09 33.83
CA GLN A 568 34.44 -2.74 33.78
C GLN A 568 33.86 -3.11 35.14
N ASN A 569 34.41 -2.55 36.22
CA ASN A 569 33.99 -2.80 37.61
C ASN A 569 34.14 -4.26 38.06
N VAL A 570 35.10 -5.01 37.48
CA VAL A 570 35.43 -6.35 37.98
C VAL A 570 36.31 -6.20 39.24
N LEU A 571 35.69 -6.21 40.41
CA LEU A 571 36.35 -5.94 41.69
C LEU A 571 37.62 -6.78 41.95
N GLN A 572 37.62 -8.03 41.53
CA GLN A 572 38.78 -8.93 41.68
C GLN A 572 40.00 -8.46 40.89
N ALA A 573 39.81 -7.72 39.80
CA ALA A 573 40.92 -7.20 39.00
C ALA A 573 41.77 -6.17 39.77
N SER A 574 41.15 -5.28 40.54
CA SER A 574 41.84 -4.31 41.38
C SER A 574 42.66 -5.01 42.48
N ILE A 575 42.13 -6.10 43.02
CA ILE A 575 42.85 -6.91 44.03
C ILE A 575 44.09 -7.57 43.43
N GLU A 576 43.94 -8.16 42.23
CA GLU A 576 45.07 -8.80 41.56
C GLU A 576 46.13 -7.78 41.08
N LEU A 577 45.73 -6.59 40.68
CA LEU A 577 46.64 -5.48 40.38
C LEU A 577 47.45 -5.05 41.58
N SER A 578 46.83 -4.92 42.75
CA SER A 578 47.53 -4.55 43.98
C SER A 578 48.57 -5.59 44.41
N LYS A 579 48.29 -6.88 44.24
CA LYS A 579 49.24 -7.96 44.50
C LYS A 579 50.49 -7.89 43.59
N LEU A 580 50.33 -7.53 42.31
CA LEU A 580 51.43 -7.37 41.37
C LEU A 580 52.29 -6.11 41.67
N GLY A 581 51.72 -5.08 42.32
CA GLY A 581 52.43 -3.87 42.73
C GLY A 581 53.27 -4.03 43.97
N VAL A 582 52.84 -4.88 44.91
CA VAL A 582 53.58 -5.15 46.17
C VAL A 582 54.83 -6.01 45.96
N GLY A 583 54.92 -6.78 44.87
CA GLY A 583 56.07 -7.63 44.56
C GLY A 583 57.33 -6.89 44.04
N GLU A 584 57.22 -5.65 43.61
CA GLU A 584 58.38 -4.86 43.13
C GLU A 584 59.06 -4.01 44.21
N GLY A 585 58.48 -3.91 45.43
CA GLY A 585 59.03 -3.11 46.53
C GLY A 585 59.92 -3.87 47.50
N ALA A 586 60.18 -5.17 47.34
CA ALA A 586 60.94 -6.02 48.29
C ALA A 586 62.28 -6.51 47.72
N GLN A 587 62.97 -5.71 46.94
CA GLN A 587 64.43 -5.85 46.76
C GLN A 587 65.11 -4.79 47.68
N THR A 588 65.45 -5.18 48.91
CA THR A 588 66.36 -4.43 49.76
C THR A 588 67.71 -4.34 49.10
N PRO A 589 68.32 -3.17 48.97
CA PRO A 589 69.70 -3.09 48.55
C PRO A 589 70.59 -3.62 49.68
N SER A 590 71.44 -4.57 49.41
CA SER A 590 72.56 -5.02 50.20
C SER A 590 73.74 -4.09 50.06
#